data_8f5e8192e091288f5997807258496e16
#
_entry.id   8f5e8192e091288f5997807258496e16
#
_cell.length_a   1.000
_cell.length_b   1.000
_cell.length_c   1.000
_cell.angle_alpha   90.00
_cell.angle_beta   90.00
_cell.angle_gamma   90.00
#
_symmetry.space_group_name_H-M   'P 1'
#
loop_
_entity.id
_entity.type
_entity.pdbx_description
1 polymer ?
#
loop_
_entity_poly.entity_id
_entity_poly.type
_entity_poly.pdbx_seq_one_letter_code
_entity_poly.pdbx_strand_id
1 'polypeptide(L)'
;MGGTDEVIEAAHPALGQSGADAVDFDFSPSQTQWLTRVRTFIADAIRPAAAAVAAERAASRAPSATMERLKDKARGEGLWNLFLPPSPEHDTDEYRGAGLTNLDYALCAEEMGKVGIASECFNCAAPDTGNMEVLHRYGSPAQKEQWLRPLMDGTIRSAFLMTEPDVASSDATNIETAIRRVGEHYVIEGRKWWSTGVGDPRCRIAILMGKTDPDAPRHRQQSQILVPLDAPGLRVERLLPVFGYEDAPKGHGEVVLKNVRVPAENLILGEGRGFEIAQGRLGPGRIHHCMRTIGVAETALEAMARRLVSRVAFGKRISEQSVWEQRVAEARIDIEMTRLLCLKAADMMDKVGAKGAKLEIAMIKVAAPRIALKVIDDAIQAHGGAGVSEDFGLAKMYAHIRTLRLADGPDEVHNRSIARLEFGRYTNAREGT
;
A
#
# COMPACT_ATOMS: atom_id res chain seq x y z
N MET A 1 -46.99 39.80 -14.46
CA MET A 1 -45.85 40.42 -13.81
C MET A 1 -45.24 39.31 -12.96
N GLY A 2 -44.36 38.49 -13.37
CA GLY A 2 -43.05 38.75 -13.96
C GLY A 2 -42.02 38.70 -12.82
N GLY A 3 -41.65 37.51 -12.38
CA GLY A 3 -40.55 37.28 -11.46
C GLY A 3 -39.77 36.10 -12.00
N THR A 4 -38.66 36.42 -12.61
CA THR A 4 -37.70 35.47 -13.23
C THR A 4 -36.89 34.78 -12.15
N ASP A 5 -37.05 33.47 -12.07
CA ASP A 5 -36.11 32.59 -11.34
C ASP A 5 -34.74 32.63 -12.03
N GLU A 6 -33.82 33.39 -11.46
CA GLU A 6 -32.38 33.25 -11.80
C GLU A 6 -31.85 31.95 -11.18
N VAL A 7 -31.68 30.96 -12.03
CA VAL A 7 -30.90 29.75 -11.73
C VAL A 7 -29.45 30.18 -11.54
N ILE A 8 -28.97 30.14 -10.31
CA ILE A 8 -27.54 30.31 -10.01
C ILE A 8 -26.81 29.08 -10.55
N GLU A 9 -26.25 29.22 -11.73
CA GLU A 9 -25.32 28.29 -12.36
C GLU A 9 -24.02 28.33 -11.57
N ALA A 10 -23.84 27.35 -10.68
CA ALA A 10 -22.58 27.14 -9.98
C ALA A 10 -21.50 26.82 -11.02
N ALA A 11 -20.62 27.77 -11.28
CA ALA A 11 -19.52 27.63 -12.20
C ALA A 11 -18.63 26.44 -11.76
N HIS A 12 -18.81 25.31 -12.43
CA HIS A 12 -17.70 24.36 -12.56
C HIS A 12 -16.56 25.11 -13.24
N PRO A 13 -15.31 25.00 -12.77
CA PRO A 13 -14.19 25.50 -13.54
C PRO A 13 -14.27 24.81 -14.91
N ALA A 14 -14.51 25.62 -15.94
CA ALA A 14 -14.55 25.14 -17.31
C ALA A 14 -13.28 24.35 -17.58
N LEU A 15 -13.45 23.12 -18.06
CA LEU A 15 -12.36 22.36 -18.69
C LEU A 15 -11.85 23.25 -19.83
N GLY A 16 -10.62 23.74 -19.67
CA GLY A 16 -10.03 24.71 -20.58
C GLY A 16 -10.09 24.22 -22.02
N GLN A 17 -10.56 25.06 -22.91
CA GLN A 17 -10.54 24.82 -24.35
C GLN A 17 -9.09 25.02 -24.85
N SER A 18 -8.28 23.97 -24.75
CA SER A 18 -7.11 23.80 -25.60
C SER A 18 -7.12 22.34 -26.09
N GLY A 19 -6.85 22.13 -27.37
CA GLY A 19 -6.93 20.81 -28.02
C GLY A 19 -5.94 19.76 -27.54
N ALA A 20 -5.44 19.90 -26.29
CA ALA A 20 -4.53 19.00 -25.61
C ALA A 20 -5.17 18.29 -24.38
N ASP A 21 -6.41 18.63 -23.99
CA ASP A 21 -7.03 18.16 -22.73
C ASP A 21 -8.18 17.15 -22.95
N ALA A 22 -8.19 16.43 -24.07
CA ALA A 22 -9.12 15.33 -24.26
C ALA A 22 -8.74 14.19 -23.28
N VAL A 23 -9.71 13.73 -22.49
CA VAL A 23 -9.54 12.52 -21.67
C VAL A 23 -9.39 11.34 -22.62
N ASP A 24 -8.19 10.76 -22.67
CA ASP A 24 -7.90 9.56 -23.42
C ASP A 24 -7.88 8.37 -22.46
N PHE A 25 -8.71 7.36 -22.74
CA PHE A 25 -8.77 6.11 -21.99
C PHE A 25 -7.89 5.02 -22.58
N ASP A 26 -7.27 5.25 -23.74
CA ASP A 26 -6.36 4.31 -24.37
C ASP A 26 -4.99 4.32 -23.66
N PHE A 27 -4.39 3.15 -23.55
CA PHE A 27 -3.06 3.04 -23.00
C PHE A 27 -2.02 3.55 -24.01
N SER A 28 -1.08 4.35 -23.53
CA SER A 28 0.08 4.72 -24.34
C SER A 28 0.88 3.48 -24.77
N PRO A 29 1.67 3.58 -25.86
CA PRO A 29 2.57 2.49 -26.27
C PRO A 29 3.48 1.98 -25.16
N SER A 30 4.01 2.88 -24.31
CA SER A 30 4.84 2.53 -23.17
C SER A 30 4.05 1.76 -22.11
N GLN A 31 2.84 2.21 -21.76
CA GLN A 31 1.96 1.51 -20.81
C GLN A 31 1.59 0.12 -21.30
N THR A 32 1.24 0.01 -22.59
CA THR A 32 0.95 -1.28 -23.22
C THR A 32 2.14 -2.23 -23.17
N GLN A 33 3.35 -1.73 -23.42
CA GLN A 33 4.58 -2.52 -23.34
C GLN A 33 4.83 -3.02 -21.90
N TRP A 34 4.76 -2.15 -20.89
CA TRP A 34 4.96 -2.54 -19.50
C TRP A 34 3.92 -3.52 -19.01
N LEU A 35 2.65 -3.29 -19.32
CA LEU A 35 1.56 -4.22 -18.99
C LEU A 35 1.78 -5.59 -19.61
N THR A 36 2.14 -5.64 -20.90
CA THR A 36 2.41 -6.90 -21.59
C THR A 36 3.54 -7.67 -20.92
N ARG A 37 4.66 -7.01 -20.62
CA ARG A 37 5.81 -7.63 -19.95
C ARG A 37 5.44 -8.19 -18.58
N VAL A 38 4.75 -7.39 -17.75
CA VAL A 38 4.33 -7.80 -16.40
C VAL A 38 3.31 -8.95 -16.47
N ARG A 39 2.30 -8.87 -17.35
CA ARG A 39 1.31 -9.93 -17.55
C ARG A 39 1.93 -11.25 -18.00
N THR A 40 2.81 -11.19 -18.99
CA THR A 40 3.53 -12.36 -19.49
C THR A 40 4.37 -13.01 -18.39
N PHE A 41 5.14 -12.22 -17.65
CA PHE A 41 5.94 -12.74 -16.56
C PHE A 41 5.09 -13.36 -15.43
N ILE A 42 3.97 -12.74 -15.08
CA ILE A 42 3.03 -13.29 -14.10
C ILE A 42 2.44 -14.61 -14.58
N ALA A 43 2.00 -14.67 -15.85
CA ALA A 43 1.38 -15.87 -16.42
C ALA A 43 2.37 -17.04 -16.54
N ASP A 44 3.56 -16.78 -17.05
CA ASP A 44 4.49 -17.82 -17.47
C ASP A 44 5.46 -18.25 -16.34
N ALA A 45 5.75 -17.35 -15.37
CA ALA A 45 6.70 -17.65 -14.31
C ALA A 45 6.05 -17.67 -12.91
N ILE A 46 5.30 -16.63 -12.54
CA ILE A 46 4.83 -16.48 -11.15
C ILE A 46 3.65 -17.41 -10.86
N ARG A 47 2.64 -17.43 -11.71
CA ARG A 47 1.43 -18.22 -11.50
C ARG A 47 1.70 -19.72 -11.40
N PRO A 48 2.52 -20.33 -12.25
CA PRO A 48 2.89 -21.75 -12.12
C PRO A 48 3.67 -22.07 -10.84
N ALA A 49 4.47 -21.12 -10.35
CA ALA A 49 5.31 -21.30 -9.17
C ALA A 49 4.59 -21.00 -7.84
N ALA A 50 3.40 -20.41 -7.87
CA ALA A 50 2.72 -19.91 -6.66
C ALA A 50 2.47 -21.01 -5.62
N ALA A 51 2.07 -22.21 -6.05
CA ALA A 51 1.84 -23.35 -5.15
C ALA A 51 3.12 -23.82 -4.45
N ALA A 52 4.25 -23.87 -5.19
CA ALA A 52 5.55 -24.24 -4.63
C ALA A 52 6.01 -23.21 -3.58
N VAL A 53 5.90 -21.92 -3.88
CA VAL A 53 6.21 -20.83 -2.92
C VAL A 53 5.34 -20.94 -1.67
N ALA A 54 4.04 -21.22 -1.82
CA ALA A 54 3.15 -21.39 -0.70
C ALA A 54 3.55 -22.58 0.19
N ALA A 55 3.90 -23.71 -0.40
CA ALA A 55 4.35 -24.90 0.32
C ALA A 55 5.68 -24.65 1.06
N GLU A 56 6.66 -24.00 0.41
CA GLU A 56 7.93 -23.64 1.04
C GLU A 56 7.72 -22.70 2.25
N ARG A 57 6.84 -21.71 2.13
CA ARG A 57 6.50 -20.77 3.22
C ARG A 57 5.70 -21.40 4.36
N ALA A 58 4.89 -22.39 4.07
CA ALA A 58 4.19 -23.16 5.10
C ALA A 58 5.17 -24.05 5.90
N ALA A 59 6.21 -24.56 5.26
CA ALA A 59 7.20 -25.43 5.88
C ALA A 59 8.22 -24.66 6.73
N SER A 60 8.55 -23.41 6.37
CA SER A 60 9.59 -22.64 7.04
C SER A 60 9.46 -21.14 6.79
N ARG A 61 9.92 -20.33 7.74
CA ARG A 61 10.10 -18.86 7.56
C ARG A 61 11.39 -18.52 6.81
N ALA A 62 12.23 -19.48 6.48
CA ALA A 62 13.39 -19.23 5.62
C ALA A 62 12.96 -18.68 4.26
N PRO A 63 13.83 -17.93 3.56
CA PRO A 63 13.54 -17.47 2.21
C PRO A 63 13.16 -18.63 1.30
N SER A 64 12.05 -18.49 0.57
CA SER A 64 11.62 -19.50 -0.40
C SER A 64 12.60 -19.54 -1.57
N ALA A 65 13.23 -20.70 -1.80
CA ALA A 65 14.18 -20.87 -2.91
C ALA A 65 13.52 -20.62 -4.28
N THR A 66 12.24 -20.99 -4.41
CA THR A 66 11.46 -20.71 -5.63
C THR A 66 11.22 -19.22 -5.81
N MET A 67 10.90 -18.47 -4.74
CA MET A 67 10.76 -17.02 -4.81
C MET A 67 12.05 -16.32 -5.19
N GLU A 68 13.19 -16.73 -4.63
CA GLU A 68 14.48 -16.11 -4.95
C GLU A 68 14.85 -16.34 -6.44
N ARG A 69 14.61 -17.54 -6.99
CA ARG A 69 14.77 -17.76 -8.45
C ARG A 69 13.86 -16.88 -9.31
N LEU A 70 12.60 -16.66 -8.87
CA LEU A 70 11.69 -15.75 -9.58
C LEU A 70 12.17 -14.30 -9.55
N LYS A 71 12.72 -13.84 -8.42
CA LYS A 71 13.32 -12.51 -8.29
C LYS A 71 14.52 -12.33 -9.21
N ASP A 72 15.41 -13.32 -9.25
CA ASP A 72 16.58 -13.28 -10.14
C ASP A 72 16.16 -13.20 -11.61
N LYS A 73 15.14 -13.97 -11.99
CA LYS A 73 14.57 -13.91 -13.34
C LYS A 73 13.93 -12.54 -13.62
N ALA A 74 13.13 -12.01 -12.70
CA ALA A 74 12.51 -10.70 -12.84
C ALA A 74 13.57 -9.59 -12.99
N ARG A 75 14.62 -9.64 -12.19
CA ARG A 75 15.76 -8.71 -12.27
C ARG A 75 16.46 -8.80 -13.62
N GLY A 76 16.74 -10.01 -14.10
CA GLY A 76 17.37 -10.25 -15.41
C GLY A 76 16.53 -9.75 -16.59
N GLU A 77 15.21 -9.70 -16.44
CA GLU A 77 14.29 -9.15 -17.44
C GLU A 77 13.99 -7.65 -17.24
N GLY A 78 14.64 -6.97 -16.27
CA GLY A 78 14.40 -5.55 -15.99
C GLY A 78 13.02 -5.25 -15.39
N LEU A 79 12.41 -6.25 -14.75
CA LEU A 79 11.13 -6.13 -14.03
C LEU A 79 11.39 -6.00 -12.52
N TRP A 80 12.13 -4.97 -12.13
CA TRP A 80 12.62 -4.80 -10.77
C TRP A 80 12.45 -3.37 -10.27
N ASN A 81 12.05 -3.18 -9.02
CA ASN A 81 11.80 -1.87 -8.41
C ASN A 81 10.85 -0.97 -9.24
N LEU A 82 9.81 -1.55 -9.82
CA LEU A 82 8.88 -0.85 -10.71
C LEU A 82 8.11 0.28 -10.01
N PHE A 83 8.04 0.24 -8.69
CA PHE A 83 7.23 1.14 -7.85
C PHE A 83 7.83 2.54 -7.67
N LEU A 84 9.14 2.72 -7.88
CA LEU A 84 9.83 3.98 -7.60
C LEU A 84 9.78 4.90 -8.82
N PRO A 85 8.98 5.99 -8.76
CA PRO A 85 8.85 6.90 -9.89
C PRO A 85 10.11 7.75 -10.06
N PRO A 86 10.37 8.27 -11.27
CA PRO A 86 11.48 9.21 -11.52
C PRO A 86 11.43 10.40 -10.58
N SER A 87 12.59 10.77 -10.03
CA SER A 87 12.73 11.89 -9.11
C SER A 87 14.05 12.63 -9.40
N PRO A 88 14.06 13.63 -10.29
CA PRO A 88 15.30 14.33 -10.68
C PRO A 88 16.09 14.92 -9.51
N GLU A 89 15.42 15.24 -8.40
CA GLU A 89 16.06 15.78 -7.19
C GLU A 89 16.79 14.71 -6.36
N HIS A 90 16.40 13.44 -6.48
CA HIS A 90 16.85 12.36 -5.60
C HIS A 90 17.48 11.19 -6.33
N ASP A 91 17.23 11.06 -7.65
CA ASP A 91 17.78 9.98 -8.45
C ASP A 91 19.29 10.15 -8.66
N THR A 92 19.98 9.05 -8.52
CA THR A 92 21.36 8.86 -9.00
C THR A 92 21.38 7.61 -9.86
N ASP A 93 22.47 7.33 -10.56
CA ASP A 93 22.60 6.09 -11.35
C ASP A 93 22.41 4.84 -10.51
N GLU A 94 22.68 4.92 -9.21
CA GLU A 94 22.59 3.81 -8.26
C GLU A 94 21.23 3.67 -7.57
N TYR A 95 20.46 4.75 -7.45
CA TYR A 95 19.22 4.81 -6.67
C TYR A 95 18.04 5.29 -7.51
N ARG A 96 17.79 4.66 -8.64
CA ARG A 96 16.63 4.95 -9.50
C ARG A 96 15.76 3.70 -9.69
N GLY A 97 14.47 3.92 -9.90
CA GLY A 97 13.53 2.87 -10.27
C GLY A 97 13.63 2.49 -11.76
N ALA A 98 12.66 1.73 -12.22
CA ALA A 98 12.57 1.29 -13.61
C ALA A 98 12.06 2.39 -14.58
N GLY A 99 11.79 3.59 -14.09
CA GLY A 99 11.36 4.73 -14.90
C GLY A 99 9.84 4.83 -15.12
N LEU A 100 9.03 4.06 -14.42
CA LEU A 100 7.58 4.15 -14.47
C LEU A 100 7.09 5.34 -13.64
N THR A 101 6.11 6.09 -14.18
CA THR A 101 5.33 7.04 -13.40
C THR A 101 4.44 6.32 -12.39
N ASN A 102 3.81 7.05 -11.45
CA ASN A 102 2.83 6.44 -10.55
C ASN A 102 1.64 5.84 -11.33
N LEU A 103 1.23 6.49 -12.42
CA LEU A 103 0.16 5.99 -13.29
C LEU A 103 0.57 4.68 -13.99
N ASP A 104 1.76 4.62 -14.57
CA ASP A 104 2.27 3.42 -15.24
C ASP A 104 2.42 2.25 -14.27
N TYR A 105 2.96 2.54 -13.08
CA TYR A 105 3.07 1.53 -12.03
C TYR A 105 1.72 1.08 -11.48
N ALA A 106 0.74 1.98 -11.39
CA ALA A 106 -0.61 1.63 -10.93
C ALA A 106 -1.24 0.54 -11.80
N LEU A 107 -1.09 0.63 -13.13
CA LEU A 107 -1.54 -0.39 -14.07
C LEU A 107 -0.84 -1.74 -13.83
N CYS A 108 0.48 -1.73 -13.63
CA CYS A 108 1.25 -2.93 -13.32
C CYS A 108 0.89 -3.52 -11.93
N ALA A 109 0.61 -2.66 -10.95
CA ALA A 109 0.24 -3.08 -9.59
C ALA A 109 -1.11 -3.80 -9.55
N GLU A 110 -2.06 -3.44 -10.40
CA GLU A 110 -3.31 -4.19 -10.55
C GLU A 110 -3.04 -5.63 -10.98
N GLU A 111 -2.17 -5.85 -11.98
CA GLU A 111 -1.79 -7.20 -12.42
C GLU A 111 -1.08 -7.99 -11.31
N MET A 112 -0.21 -7.32 -10.54
CA MET A 112 0.43 -7.95 -9.36
C MET A 112 -0.60 -8.36 -8.30
N GLY A 113 -1.68 -7.61 -8.15
CA GLY A 113 -2.77 -7.91 -7.21
C GLY A 113 -3.49 -9.24 -7.51
N LYS A 114 -3.49 -9.68 -8.76
CA LYS A 114 -4.12 -10.94 -9.18
C LYS A 114 -3.39 -12.20 -8.70
N VAL A 115 -2.11 -12.07 -8.26
CA VAL A 115 -1.32 -13.19 -7.72
C VAL A 115 -0.56 -12.69 -6.50
N GLY A 116 -0.94 -13.10 -5.30
CA GLY A 116 -0.51 -12.51 -4.03
C GLY A 116 1.01 -12.46 -3.77
N ILE A 117 1.81 -13.26 -4.47
CA ILE A 117 3.28 -13.26 -4.35
C ILE A 117 3.97 -12.33 -5.38
N ALA A 118 3.23 -11.81 -6.37
CA ALA A 118 3.84 -11.09 -7.50
C ALA A 118 4.55 -9.80 -7.08
N SER A 119 3.97 -9.03 -6.15
CA SER A 119 4.62 -7.79 -5.68
C SER A 119 5.99 -8.03 -5.06
N GLU A 120 6.17 -9.12 -4.31
CA GLU A 120 7.48 -9.47 -3.76
C GLU A 120 8.45 -9.90 -4.85
N CYS A 121 7.97 -10.62 -5.86
CA CYS A 121 8.79 -11.09 -6.97
C CYS A 121 9.47 -9.92 -7.72
N PHE A 122 8.79 -8.78 -7.84
CA PHE A 122 9.29 -7.57 -8.50
C PHE A 122 9.95 -6.57 -7.53
N ASN A 123 10.23 -6.97 -6.29
CA ASN A 123 10.67 -6.07 -5.20
C ASN A 123 9.75 -4.86 -4.97
N CYS A 124 8.46 -5.07 -5.15
CA CYS A 124 7.41 -4.04 -5.04
C CYS A 124 6.47 -4.28 -3.84
N ALA A 125 6.89 -5.07 -2.84
CA ALA A 125 6.06 -5.39 -1.68
C ALA A 125 6.24 -4.39 -0.53
N ALA A 126 5.16 -4.08 0.16
CA ALA A 126 5.20 -3.34 1.42
C ALA A 126 5.69 -4.28 2.57
N PRO A 127 6.38 -3.71 3.57
CA PRO A 127 6.65 -2.29 3.83
C PRO A 127 7.87 -1.72 3.11
N ASP A 128 8.66 -2.56 2.42
CA ASP A 128 9.96 -2.18 1.86
C ASP A 128 9.84 -1.02 0.86
N THR A 129 8.83 -1.03 0.00
CA THR A 129 8.62 0.07 -0.96
C THR A 129 8.56 1.43 -0.29
N GLY A 130 7.73 1.57 0.75
CA GLY A 130 7.62 2.83 1.48
C GLY A 130 8.89 3.18 2.26
N ASN A 131 9.63 2.20 2.78
CA ASN A 131 10.88 2.44 3.49
C ASN A 131 12.01 2.82 2.49
N MET A 132 12.04 2.20 1.31
CA MET A 132 12.94 2.61 0.22
C MET A 132 12.66 4.05 -0.23
N GLU A 133 11.40 4.44 -0.39
CA GLU A 133 11.03 5.82 -0.73
C GLU A 133 11.47 6.83 0.34
N VAL A 134 11.34 6.48 1.63
CA VAL A 134 11.84 7.32 2.73
C VAL A 134 13.35 7.51 2.64
N LEU A 135 14.10 6.42 2.48
CA LEU A 135 15.56 6.49 2.39
C LEU A 135 16.02 7.19 1.11
N HIS A 136 15.35 6.93 -0.01
CA HIS A 136 15.63 7.58 -1.29
C HIS A 136 15.49 9.10 -1.20
N ARG A 137 14.42 9.56 -0.58
CA ARG A 137 14.07 10.99 -0.49
C ARG A 137 14.77 11.72 0.66
N TYR A 138 14.92 11.08 1.81
CA TYR A 138 15.32 11.73 3.07
C TYR A 138 16.60 11.16 3.69
N GLY A 139 17.07 10.02 3.22
CA GLY A 139 18.27 9.37 3.74
C GLY A 139 19.55 10.14 3.40
N SER A 140 20.50 10.20 4.35
CA SER A 140 21.84 10.67 4.08
C SER A 140 22.58 9.73 3.09
N PRO A 141 23.67 10.16 2.45
CA PRO A 141 24.46 9.29 1.58
C PRO A 141 24.89 7.98 2.27
N ALA A 142 25.32 8.08 3.54
CA ALA A 142 25.69 6.89 4.34
C ALA A 142 24.51 5.97 4.60
N GLN A 143 23.34 6.52 4.95
CA GLN A 143 22.11 5.73 5.15
C GLN A 143 21.64 5.06 3.85
N LYS A 144 21.76 5.74 2.71
CA LYS A 144 21.44 5.17 1.40
C LYS A 144 22.36 4.01 1.05
N GLU A 145 23.66 4.18 1.22
CA GLU A 145 24.65 3.12 0.95
C GLU A 145 24.43 1.91 1.85
N GLN A 146 24.24 2.14 3.14
CA GLN A 146 24.13 1.06 4.11
C GLN A 146 22.79 0.30 4.03
N TRP A 147 21.69 0.99 3.73
CA TRP A 147 20.35 0.42 3.85
C TRP A 147 19.51 0.46 2.57
N LEU A 148 19.53 1.57 1.82
CA LEU A 148 18.74 1.65 0.59
C LEU A 148 19.27 0.73 -0.50
N ARG A 149 20.59 0.70 -0.71
CA ARG A 149 21.22 -0.17 -1.70
C ARG A 149 20.81 -1.64 -1.52
N PRO A 150 21.04 -2.28 -0.36
CA PRO A 150 20.67 -3.68 -0.18
C PRO A 150 19.14 -3.92 -0.19
N LEU A 151 18.32 -2.92 0.15
CA LEU A 151 16.85 -3.00 -0.03
C LEU A 151 16.48 -2.98 -1.51
N MET A 152 17.06 -2.10 -2.31
CA MET A 152 16.84 -2.03 -3.75
C MET A 152 17.37 -3.27 -4.46
N ASP A 153 18.46 -3.86 -3.98
CA ASP A 153 18.98 -5.14 -4.44
C ASP A 153 18.11 -6.32 -4.00
N GLY A 154 17.21 -6.12 -3.04
CA GLY A 154 16.34 -7.17 -2.49
C GLY A 154 17.07 -8.20 -1.63
N THR A 155 18.30 -7.91 -1.20
CA THR A 155 19.12 -8.79 -0.35
C THR A 155 18.73 -8.75 1.11
N ILE A 156 18.17 -7.63 1.56
CA ILE A 156 17.57 -7.47 2.88
C ILE A 156 16.10 -7.05 2.77
N ARG A 157 15.40 -7.14 3.90
CA ARG A 157 14.04 -6.63 4.07
C ARG A 157 14.02 -5.62 5.21
N SER A 158 12.92 -4.89 5.33
CA SER A 158 12.74 -3.85 6.32
C SER A 158 11.39 -3.92 7.01
N ALA A 159 11.26 -3.15 8.09
CA ALA A 159 9.99 -2.95 8.79
C ALA A 159 9.73 -1.47 9.07
N PHE A 160 8.48 -1.13 9.37
CA PHE A 160 8.09 0.21 9.83
C PHE A 160 7.39 0.10 11.18
N LEU A 161 8.01 0.68 12.21
CA LEU A 161 7.56 0.59 13.59
C LEU A 161 6.90 1.91 13.99
N MET A 162 5.58 2.00 13.81
CA MET A 162 4.82 3.21 14.12
C MET A 162 3.74 2.95 15.18
N THR A 163 2.86 2.00 14.92
CA THR A 163 1.67 1.72 15.72
C THR A 163 2.03 1.18 17.11
N GLU A 164 1.33 1.64 18.14
CA GLU A 164 1.51 1.23 19.54
C GLU A 164 0.24 0.59 20.09
N PRO A 165 0.35 -0.42 20.99
CA PRO A 165 -0.83 -1.09 21.54
C PRO A 165 -1.64 -0.22 22.50
N ASP A 166 -0.99 0.68 23.23
CA ASP A 166 -1.56 1.37 24.37
C ASP A 166 -2.18 2.74 24.01
N VAL A 167 -2.02 3.20 22.75
CA VAL A 167 -2.55 4.48 22.27
C VAL A 167 -3.25 4.36 20.93
N ALA A 168 -4.17 5.28 20.63
CA ALA A 168 -4.82 5.38 19.33
C ALA A 168 -3.84 5.97 18.28
N SER A 169 -2.98 5.14 17.72
CA SER A 169 -1.89 5.53 16.81
C SER A 169 -2.35 6.03 15.44
N SER A 170 -3.65 5.97 15.11
CA SER A 170 -4.23 6.65 13.95
C SER A 170 -4.09 8.17 14.04
N ASP A 171 -4.01 8.72 15.25
CA ASP A 171 -3.45 10.04 15.52
C ASP A 171 -1.97 9.88 15.91
N ALA A 172 -1.07 10.10 14.96
CA ALA A 172 0.36 9.92 15.19
C ALA A 172 0.94 10.81 16.30
N THR A 173 0.21 11.84 16.73
CA THR A 173 0.63 12.68 17.87
C THR A 173 0.48 11.99 19.21
N ASN A 174 -0.27 10.87 19.28
CA ASN A 174 -0.43 10.06 20.48
C ASN A 174 0.71 9.06 20.72
N ILE A 175 1.65 8.92 19.78
CA ILE A 175 2.80 8.02 19.92
C ILE A 175 3.60 8.37 21.18
N GLU A 176 3.89 7.37 22.02
CA GLU A 176 4.58 7.52 23.30
C GLU A 176 5.99 6.95 23.31
N THR A 177 6.35 6.06 22.36
CA THR A 177 7.72 5.56 22.23
C THR A 177 8.71 6.71 22.28
N ALA A 178 9.59 6.70 23.29
CA ALA A 178 10.55 7.76 23.53
C ALA A 178 11.83 7.54 22.74
N ILE A 179 12.38 8.61 22.18
CA ILE A 179 13.70 8.67 21.55
C ILE A 179 14.47 9.79 22.24
N ARG A 180 15.43 9.46 23.10
CA ARG A 180 16.19 10.45 23.88
C ARG A 180 17.63 10.49 23.43
N ARG A 181 18.15 11.68 23.13
CA ARG A 181 19.55 11.86 22.79
C ARG A 181 20.44 11.76 24.04
N VAL A 182 21.50 10.95 23.94
CA VAL A 182 22.51 10.78 25.00
C VAL A 182 23.89 10.79 24.32
N GLY A 183 24.50 11.97 24.28
CA GLY A 183 25.76 12.18 23.54
C GLY A 183 25.60 11.91 22.06
N GLU A 184 26.43 11.03 21.52
CA GLU A 184 26.44 10.62 20.11
C GLU A 184 25.48 9.47 19.81
N HIS A 185 24.52 9.18 20.68
CA HIS A 185 23.55 8.11 20.52
C HIS A 185 22.14 8.58 20.85
N TYR A 186 21.16 7.85 20.32
CA TYR A 186 19.79 7.88 20.81
C TYR A 186 19.48 6.62 21.60
N VAL A 187 18.73 6.78 22.69
CA VAL A 187 18.18 5.71 23.51
C VAL A 187 16.70 5.64 23.27
N ILE A 188 16.20 4.45 22.89
CA ILE A 188 14.82 4.24 22.49
C ILE A 188 14.15 3.30 23.48
N GLU A 189 12.97 3.70 23.96
CA GLU A 189 12.12 2.91 24.83
C GLU A 189 10.67 2.98 24.41
N GLY A 190 10.02 1.82 24.32
CA GLY A 190 8.61 1.74 23.97
C GLY A 190 8.19 0.36 23.50
N ARG A 191 6.96 0.30 22.99
CA ARG A 191 6.35 -0.93 22.48
C ARG A 191 5.60 -0.64 21.18
N LYS A 192 5.88 -1.42 20.16
CA LYS A 192 5.25 -1.31 18.84
C LYS A 192 4.54 -2.61 18.51
N TRP A 193 3.47 -2.54 17.73
CA TRP A 193 2.79 -3.73 17.23
C TRP A 193 2.31 -3.53 15.79
N TRP A 194 1.79 -4.58 15.18
CA TRP A 194 1.43 -4.61 13.76
C TRP A 194 2.58 -4.20 12.86
N SER A 195 3.80 -4.41 13.32
CA SER A 195 5.03 -4.10 12.60
C SER A 195 5.29 -5.16 11.55
N THR A 196 4.74 -4.94 10.35
CA THR A 196 4.88 -5.87 9.23
C THR A 196 6.33 -5.96 8.78
N GLY A 197 6.81 -7.18 8.57
CA GLY A 197 8.16 -7.45 8.08
C GLY A 197 9.13 -7.99 9.14
N VAL A 198 8.91 -7.71 10.43
CA VAL A 198 9.86 -8.12 11.50
C VAL A 198 9.99 -9.63 11.70
N GLY A 199 9.06 -10.41 11.18
CA GLY A 199 9.12 -11.88 11.21
C GLY A 199 9.98 -12.51 10.11
N ASP A 200 10.37 -11.73 9.09
CA ASP A 200 11.21 -12.22 8.01
C ASP A 200 12.68 -12.30 8.45
N PRO A 201 13.35 -13.46 8.33
CA PRO A 201 14.76 -13.59 8.70
C PRO A 201 15.71 -12.64 7.95
N ARG A 202 15.29 -12.11 6.80
CA ARG A 202 16.04 -11.11 6.02
C ARG A 202 15.80 -9.68 6.49
N CYS A 203 14.87 -9.43 7.42
CA CYS A 203 14.61 -8.09 7.94
C CYS A 203 15.81 -7.64 8.79
N ARG A 204 16.54 -6.63 8.30
CA ARG A 204 17.74 -6.12 8.95
C ARG A 204 17.58 -4.75 9.54
N ILE A 205 16.64 -3.98 9.06
CA ILE A 205 16.45 -2.58 9.42
C ILE A 205 14.97 -2.24 9.63
N ALA A 206 14.69 -1.43 10.63
CA ALA A 206 13.38 -0.82 10.82
C ALA A 206 13.51 0.70 10.79
N ILE A 207 12.51 1.37 10.22
CA ILE A 207 12.26 2.79 10.43
C ILE A 207 11.28 2.89 11.60
N LEU A 208 11.72 3.50 12.71
CA LEU A 208 10.92 3.67 13.91
C LEU A 208 10.48 5.13 14.04
N MET A 209 9.19 5.34 14.29
CA MET A 209 8.64 6.66 14.65
C MET A 209 8.42 6.72 16.15
N GLY A 210 8.99 7.74 16.80
CA GLY A 210 8.88 7.98 18.22
C GLY A 210 8.97 9.47 18.57
N LYS A 211 8.79 9.81 19.83
CA LYS A 211 8.77 11.16 20.33
C LYS A 211 10.16 11.56 20.83
N THR A 212 10.75 12.59 20.21
CA THR A 212 12.06 13.14 20.61
C THR A 212 11.93 14.32 21.54
N ASP A 213 10.92 15.17 21.35
CA ASP A 213 10.67 16.35 22.18
C ASP A 213 9.18 16.47 22.50
N PRO A 214 8.74 16.06 23.71
CA PRO A 214 7.35 16.15 24.11
C PRO A 214 6.85 17.60 24.30
N ASP A 215 7.74 18.57 24.48
CA ASP A 215 7.41 19.97 24.72
C ASP A 215 7.34 20.79 23.41
N ALA A 216 7.81 20.23 22.30
CA ALA A 216 7.73 20.86 20.99
C ALA A 216 6.27 21.01 20.51
N PRO A 217 6.00 21.90 19.54
CA PRO A 217 4.69 21.98 18.89
C PRO A 217 4.21 20.60 18.38
N ARG A 218 2.92 20.31 18.51
CA ARG A 218 2.27 19.00 18.33
C ARG A 218 2.80 18.16 17.13
N HIS A 219 3.03 18.77 15.98
CA HIS A 219 3.51 18.08 14.78
C HIS A 219 5.03 18.06 14.61
N ARG A 220 5.77 18.53 15.64
CA ARG A 220 7.23 18.54 15.69
C ARG A 220 7.79 17.74 16.87
N GLN A 221 6.94 17.00 17.57
CA GLN A 221 7.34 16.14 18.69
C GLN A 221 7.99 14.84 18.23
N GLN A 222 7.61 14.35 17.03
CA GLN A 222 8.02 13.04 16.54
C GLN A 222 9.16 13.13 15.55
N SER A 223 10.04 12.13 15.61
CA SER A 223 11.13 11.88 14.67
C SER A 223 11.07 10.47 14.13
N GLN A 224 11.78 10.23 13.04
CA GLN A 224 11.99 8.88 12.51
C GLN A 224 13.47 8.52 12.56
N ILE A 225 13.76 7.31 13.01
CA ILE A 225 15.11 6.83 13.24
C ILE A 225 15.28 5.39 12.75
N LEU A 226 16.44 5.09 12.19
CA LEU A 226 16.82 3.76 11.75
C LEU A 226 17.24 2.90 12.93
N VAL A 227 16.63 1.73 13.09
CA VAL A 227 16.92 0.78 14.16
C VAL A 227 17.25 -0.58 13.52
N PRO A 228 18.50 -1.06 13.60
CA PRO A 228 18.84 -2.42 13.22
C PRO A 228 18.02 -3.44 14.04
N LEU A 229 17.55 -4.51 13.41
CA LEU A 229 16.69 -5.50 14.08
C LEU A 229 17.46 -6.36 15.10
N ASP A 230 18.77 -6.40 15.01
CA ASP A 230 19.69 -7.07 15.95
C ASP A 230 20.23 -6.13 17.06
N ALA A 231 19.72 -4.89 17.12
CA ALA A 231 20.13 -3.93 18.15
C ALA A 231 19.83 -4.48 19.55
N PRO A 232 20.81 -4.46 20.48
CA PRO A 232 20.59 -4.89 21.86
C PRO A 232 19.42 -4.16 22.51
N GLY A 233 18.51 -4.89 23.14
CA GLY A 233 17.31 -4.35 23.76
C GLY A 233 16.06 -4.34 22.87
N LEU A 234 16.18 -4.60 21.56
CA LEU A 234 15.05 -4.84 20.68
C LEU A 234 14.68 -6.33 20.72
N ARG A 235 13.38 -6.61 20.89
CA ARG A 235 12.87 -7.98 20.87
C ARG A 235 11.51 -8.04 20.17
N VAL A 236 11.37 -8.99 19.24
CA VAL A 236 10.08 -9.37 18.67
C VAL A 236 9.41 -10.35 19.65
N GLU A 237 8.33 -9.93 20.29
CA GLU A 237 7.63 -10.72 21.32
C GLU A 237 6.81 -11.84 20.73
N ARG A 238 6.07 -11.51 19.66
CA ARG A 238 5.18 -12.43 18.95
C ARG A 238 4.81 -11.89 17.59
N LEU A 239 4.28 -12.77 16.76
CA LEU A 239 3.65 -12.41 15.49
C LEU A 239 2.13 -12.50 15.64
N LEU A 240 1.43 -11.52 15.10
CA LEU A 240 -0.02 -11.35 15.20
C LEU A 240 -0.67 -11.87 13.91
N PRO A 241 -1.51 -12.91 13.97
CA PRO A 241 -2.24 -13.39 12.81
C PRO A 241 -3.44 -12.49 12.51
N VAL A 242 -3.82 -12.40 11.24
CA VAL A 242 -5.05 -11.74 10.77
C VAL A 242 -6.13 -12.79 10.60
N PHE A 243 -7.16 -12.81 11.43
CA PHE A 243 -8.21 -13.85 11.46
C PHE A 243 -7.65 -15.28 11.47
N GLY A 244 -6.51 -15.50 12.14
CA GLY A 244 -5.84 -16.79 12.19
C GLY A 244 -4.84 -17.03 11.05
N TYR A 245 -4.82 -16.23 10.00
CA TYR A 245 -3.84 -16.33 8.92
C TYR A 245 -2.53 -15.64 9.28
N GLU A 246 -1.43 -16.38 9.22
CA GLU A 246 -0.09 -15.81 9.28
C GLU A 246 0.35 -15.31 7.90
N ASP A 247 1.02 -14.17 7.86
CA ASP A 247 1.59 -13.61 6.63
C ASP A 247 3.09 -13.95 6.53
N ALA A 248 3.38 -15.26 6.52
CA ALA A 248 4.75 -15.75 6.43
C ALA A 248 5.39 -15.44 5.06
N PRO A 249 6.71 -15.12 5.03
CA PRO A 249 7.65 -15.08 6.15
C PRO A 249 7.60 -13.79 6.98
N LYS A 250 7.04 -12.68 6.44
CA LYS A 250 7.15 -11.32 7.00
C LYS A 250 6.41 -11.15 8.34
N GLY A 251 5.21 -11.70 8.50
CA GLY A 251 4.41 -11.56 9.72
C GLY A 251 4.12 -10.11 10.13
N HIS A 252 3.31 -9.95 11.17
CA HIS A 252 3.01 -8.66 11.80
C HIS A 252 3.43 -8.73 13.26
N GLY A 253 4.56 -8.10 13.61
CA GLY A 253 5.16 -8.30 14.91
C GLY A 253 4.72 -7.30 15.98
N GLU A 254 4.76 -7.78 17.20
CA GLU A 254 4.82 -6.97 18.41
C GLU A 254 6.27 -6.86 18.83
N VAL A 255 6.78 -5.62 18.97
CA VAL A 255 8.18 -5.33 19.21
C VAL A 255 8.32 -4.50 20.49
N VAL A 256 9.18 -4.96 21.38
CA VAL A 256 9.55 -4.26 22.61
C VAL A 256 10.96 -3.69 22.47
N LEU A 257 11.11 -2.43 22.87
CA LEU A 257 12.38 -1.71 22.87
C LEU A 257 12.70 -1.29 24.30
N LYS A 258 13.77 -1.84 24.86
CA LYS A 258 14.26 -1.53 26.20
C LYS A 258 15.70 -1.03 26.12
N ASN A 259 15.90 0.26 26.37
CA ASN A 259 17.23 0.89 26.33
C ASN A 259 17.98 0.58 25.02
N VAL A 260 17.26 0.58 23.89
CA VAL A 260 17.87 0.33 22.58
C VAL A 260 18.71 1.55 22.20
N ARG A 261 20.01 1.33 21.99
CA ARG A 261 20.95 2.39 21.65
C ARG A 261 21.33 2.32 20.18
N VAL A 262 21.16 3.43 19.49
CA VAL A 262 21.59 3.59 18.09
C VAL A 262 22.41 4.87 17.93
N PRO A 263 23.35 4.92 16.96
CA PRO A 263 24.12 6.12 16.66
C PRO A 263 23.22 7.31 16.29
N ALA A 264 23.67 8.52 16.59
CA ALA A 264 22.91 9.74 16.29
C ALA A 264 22.67 9.94 14.78
N GLU A 265 23.59 9.45 13.96
CA GLU A 265 23.49 9.44 12.49
C GLU A 265 22.36 8.57 11.92
N ASN A 266 21.76 7.71 12.74
CA ASN A 266 20.60 6.92 12.35
C ASN A 266 19.30 7.75 12.27
N LEU A 267 19.31 8.98 12.79
CA LEU A 267 18.17 9.89 12.68
C LEU A 267 17.95 10.30 11.22
N ILE A 268 16.73 10.18 10.73
CA ILE A 268 16.39 10.54 9.36
C ILE A 268 15.97 12.01 9.31
N LEU A 269 16.60 12.81 8.44
CA LEU A 269 16.30 14.21 8.14
C LEU A 269 16.49 15.19 9.33
N GLY A 270 16.31 14.76 10.58
CA GLY A 270 16.46 15.58 11.77
C GLY A 270 15.34 15.40 12.80
N GLU A 271 15.56 15.94 14.02
CA GLU A 271 14.55 15.90 15.08
C GLU A 271 13.30 16.72 14.73
N GLY A 272 12.16 16.24 15.15
CA GLY A 272 10.87 16.89 14.93
C GLY A 272 10.35 16.82 13.49
N ARG A 273 11.01 16.05 12.59
CA ARG A 273 10.66 15.91 11.18
C ARG A 273 9.89 14.61 10.86
N GLY A 274 9.55 13.82 11.91
CA GLY A 274 8.89 12.52 11.73
C GLY A 274 7.54 12.59 11.03
N PHE A 275 6.77 13.64 11.28
CA PHE A 275 5.46 13.84 10.65
C PHE A 275 5.58 14.17 9.16
N GLU A 276 6.55 14.98 8.79
CA GLU A 276 6.85 15.33 7.39
C GLU A 276 7.24 14.09 6.59
N ILE A 277 8.15 13.28 7.13
CA ILE A 277 8.57 12.01 6.51
C ILE A 277 7.39 11.06 6.35
N ALA A 278 6.55 10.91 7.39
CA ALA A 278 5.37 10.04 7.34
C ALA A 278 4.38 10.46 6.24
N GLN A 279 4.14 11.75 6.05
CA GLN A 279 3.26 12.25 4.98
C GLN A 279 3.84 11.96 3.58
N GLY A 280 5.15 12.12 3.39
CA GLY A 280 5.83 11.81 2.15
C GLY A 280 5.77 10.32 1.78
N ARG A 281 5.88 9.44 2.79
CA ARG A 281 5.85 7.97 2.62
C ARG A 281 4.46 7.42 2.28
N LEU A 282 3.42 7.93 2.94
CA LEU A 282 2.09 7.29 2.89
C LEU A 282 1.32 7.58 1.60
N GLY A 283 1.67 8.62 0.84
CA GLY A 283 0.98 8.98 -0.41
C GLY A 283 1.05 7.87 -1.45
N PRO A 284 2.24 7.56 -1.99
CA PRO A 284 2.42 6.53 -3.02
C PRO A 284 1.98 5.14 -2.55
N GLY A 285 2.34 4.75 -1.32
CA GLY A 285 1.99 3.44 -0.76
C GLY A 285 0.50 3.15 -0.76
N ARG A 286 -0.35 4.17 -0.51
CA ARG A 286 -1.81 4.03 -0.56
C ARG A 286 -2.31 3.72 -1.97
N ILE A 287 -1.76 4.37 -3.00
CA ILE A 287 -2.09 4.09 -4.40
C ILE A 287 -1.71 2.66 -4.75
N HIS A 288 -0.50 2.23 -4.38
CA HIS A 288 -0.01 0.87 -4.63
C HIS A 288 -0.92 -0.19 -4.01
N HIS A 289 -1.36 0.02 -2.76
CA HIS A 289 -2.30 -0.88 -2.09
C HIS A 289 -3.65 -0.91 -2.78
N CYS A 290 -4.20 0.24 -3.14
CA CYS A 290 -5.52 0.32 -3.77
C CYS A 290 -5.53 -0.35 -5.15
N MET A 291 -4.51 -0.14 -5.99
CA MET A 291 -4.43 -0.78 -7.30
C MET A 291 -4.29 -2.31 -7.20
N ARG A 292 -3.45 -2.81 -6.29
CA ARG A 292 -3.40 -4.26 -6.02
C ARG A 292 -4.74 -4.82 -5.54
N THR A 293 -5.48 -4.02 -4.76
CA THR A 293 -6.82 -4.39 -4.28
C THR A 293 -7.81 -4.55 -5.43
N ILE A 294 -7.72 -3.72 -6.48
CA ILE A 294 -8.53 -3.91 -7.71
C ILE A 294 -8.21 -5.26 -8.35
N GLY A 295 -6.93 -5.62 -8.48
CA GLY A 295 -6.52 -6.93 -9.00
C GLY A 295 -7.05 -8.11 -8.17
N VAL A 296 -7.10 -7.97 -6.83
CA VAL A 296 -7.73 -8.98 -5.96
C VAL A 296 -9.23 -9.07 -6.20
N ALA A 297 -9.93 -7.93 -6.35
CA ALA A 297 -11.36 -7.89 -6.65
C ALA A 297 -11.68 -8.56 -7.98
N GLU A 298 -10.86 -8.32 -9.02
CA GLU A 298 -10.97 -9.02 -10.32
C GLU A 298 -10.84 -10.54 -10.17
N THR A 299 -9.86 -10.99 -9.39
CA THR A 299 -9.67 -12.43 -9.14
C THR A 299 -10.86 -13.04 -8.40
N ALA A 300 -11.43 -12.32 -7.43
CA ALA A 300 -12.62 -12.78 -6.72
C ALA A 300 -13.85 -12.82 -7.62
N LEU A 301 -14.05 -11.82 -8.49
CA LEU A 301 -15.14 -11.80 -9.48
C LEU A 301 -14.99 -12.93 -10.48
N GLU A 302 -13.78 -13.19 -10.98
CA GLU A 302 -13.51 -14.32 -11.87
C GLU A 302 -13.87 -15.67 -11.20
N ALA A 303 -13.42 -15.87 -9.94
CA ALA A 303 -13.73 -17.07 -9.17
C ALA A 303 -15.24 -17.22 -8.97
N MET A 304 -15.94 -16.15 -8.62
CA MET A 304 -17.40 -16.10 -8.48
C MET A 304 -18.09 -16.50 -9.79
N ALA A 305 -17.74 -15.85 -10.89
CA ALA A 305 -18.37 -16.11 -12.19
C ALA A 305 -18.16 -17.56 -12.65
N ARG A 306 -16.95 -18.10 -12.56
CA ARG A 306 -16.63 -19.51 -12.87
C ARG A 306 -17.45 -20.48 -12.03
N ARG A 307 -17.62 -20.18 -10.73
CA ARG A 307 -18.43 -20.99 -9.83
C ARG A 307 -19.89 -21.00 -10.23
N LEU A 308 -20.47 -19.83 -10.50
CA LEU A 308 -21.88 -19.67 -10.84
C LEU A 308 -22.28 -20.37 -12.13
N VAL A 309 -21.43 -20.30 -13.17
CA VAL A 309 -21.71 -20.96 -14.45
C VAL A 309 -21.49 -22.47 -14.43
N SER A 310 -20.69 -22.99 -13.50
CA SER A 310 -20.36 -24.41 -13.39
C SER A 310 -21.31 -25.20 -12.49
N ARG A 311 -22.14 -24.53 -11.66
CA ARG A 311 -23.00 -25.20 -10.67
C ARG A 311 -24.47 -25.13 -11.07
N VAL A 312 -25.16 -26.24 -10.83
CA VAL A 312 -26.60 -26.38 -11.04
C VAL A 312 -27.31 -26.59 -9.70
N ALA A 313 -28.36 -25.82 -9.45
CA ALA A 313 -29.24 -25.98 -8.31
C ALA A 313 -30.68 -25.70 -8.75
N PHE A 314 -31.64 -26.49 -8.22
CA PHE A 314 -33.05 -26.36 -8.57
C PHE A 314 -33.30 -26.42 -10.10
N GLY A 315 -32.57 -27.31 -10.78
CA GLY A 315 -32.75 -27.59 -12.21
C GLY A 315 -32.16 -26.61 -13.20
N LYS A 316 -31.48 -25.53 -12.74
CA LYS A 316 -30.82 -24.55 -13.61
C LYS A 316 -29.45 -24.11 -13.04
N ARG A 317 -28.61 -23.51 -13.87
CA ARG A 317 -27.33 -22.95 -13.41
C ARG A 317 -27.57 -21.87 -12.37
N ILE A 318 -26.65 -21.74 -11.41
CA ILE A 318 -26.75 -20.68 -10.40
C ILE A 318 -26.64 -19.30 -11.06
N SER A 319 -25.85 -19.16 -12.13
CA SER A 319 -25.77 -17.94 -12.95
C SER A 319 -27.09 -17.48 -13.59
N GLU A 320 -28.09 -18.37 -13.68
CA GLU A 320 -29.43 -18.06 -14.23
C GLU A 320 -30.42 -17.60 -13.13
N GLN A 321 -29.95 -17.40 -11.91
CA GLN A 321 -30.73 -16.86 -10.80
C GLN A 321 -30.54 -15.33 -10.76
N SER A 322 -31.61 -14.56 -10.85
CA SER A 322 -31.57 -13.08 -11.02
C SER A 322 -30.74 -12.35 -9.95
N VAL A 323 -30.72 -12.85 -8.70
CA VAL A 323 -29.89 -12.26 -7.62
C VAL A 323 -28.39 -12.34 -7.93
N TRP A 324 -27.93 -13.37 -8.64
CA TRP A 324 -26.53 -13.52 -9.01
C TRP A 324 -26.17 -12.68 -10.24
N GLU A 325 -27.10 -12.51 -11.19
CA GLU A 325 -26.94 -11.59 -12.31
C GLU A 325 -26.74 -10.17 -11.78
N GLN A 326 -27.56 -9.74 -10.82
CA GLN A 326 -27.42 -8.43 -10.17
C GLN A 326 -26.06 -8.29 -9.46
N ARG A 327 -25.67 -9.24 -8.63
CA ARG A 327 -24.40 -9.18 -7.87
C ARG A 327 -23.17 -9.12 -8.79
N VAL A 328 -23.16 -9.90 -9.86
CA VAL A 328 -22.07 -9.88 -10.85
C VAL A 328 -22.03 -8.54 -11.59
N ALA A 329 -23.17 -7.99 -11.98
CA ALA A 329 -23.26 -6.68 -12.63
C ALA A 329 -22.76 -5.56 -11.69
N GLU A 330 -23.24 -5.53 -10.45
CA GLU A 330 -22.78 -4.55 -9.44
C GLU A 330 -21.27 -4.68 -9.17
N ALA A 331 -20.75 -5.90 -9.04
CA ALA A 331 -19.31 -6.11 -8.82
C ALA A 331 -18.49 -5.55 -10.00
N ARG A 332 -18.93 -5.76 -11.24
CA ARG A 332 -18.25 -5.19 -12.42
C ARG A 332 -18.28 -3.66 -12.40
N ILE A 333 -19.44 -3.06 -12.16
CA ILE A 333 -19.60 -1.60 -12.07
C ILE A 333 -18.69 -1.03 -10.96
N ASP A 334 -18.75 -1.60 -9.78
CA ASP A 334 -17.97 -1.17 -8.62
C ASP A 334 -16.47 -1.23 -8.87
N ILE A 335 -15.99 -2.31 -9.51
CA ILE A 335 -14.57 -2.47 -9.87
C ILE A 335 -14.14 -1.41 -10.87
N GLU A 336 -14.91 -1.17 -11.94
CA GLU A 336 -14.55 -0.17 -12.98
C GLU A 336 -14.54 1.25 -12.41
N MET A 337 -15.56 1.63 -11.67
CA MET A 337 -15.59 2.95 -11.01
C MET A 337 -14.38 3.15 -10.08
N THR A 338 -14.03 2.12 -9.30
CA THR A 338 -12.92 2.21 -8.35
C THR A 338 -11.57 2.22 -9.06
N ARG A 339 -11.42 1.44 -10.14
CA ARG A 339 -10.21 1.47 -11.00
C ARG A 339 -9.97 2.87 -11.54
N LEU A 340 -10.98 3.49 -12.14
CA LEU A 340 -10.87 4.84 -12.69
C LEU A 340 -10.51 5.86 -11.61
N LEU A 341 -11.09 5.74 -10.42
CA LEU A 341 -10.74 6.61 -9.29
C LEU A 341 -9.28 6.41 -8.85
N CYS A 342 -8.79 5.16 -8.81
CA CYS A 342 -7.40 4.85 -8.49
C CYS A 342 -6.43 5.39 -9.54
N LEU A 343 -6.74 5.22 -10.83
CA LEU A 343 -5.92 5.76 -11.92
C LEU A 343 -5.88 7.29 -11.88
N LYS A 344 -7.01 7.95 -11.61
CA LYS A 344 -7.03 9.40 -11.38
C LYS A 344 -6.13 9.81 -10.21
N ALA A 345 -6.14 9.06 -9.11
CA ALA A 345 -5.27 9.38 -7.98
C ALA A 345 -3.78 9.24 -8.33
N ALA A 346 -3.42 8.23 -9.13
CA ALA A 346 -2.05 8.02 -9.60
C ALA A 346 -1.61 9.14 -10.56
N ASP A 347 -2.44 9.52 -11.52
CA ASP A 347 -2.21 10.63 -12.45
C ASP A 347 -2.05 11.97 -11.71
N MET A 348 -2.93 12.25 -10.74
CA MET A 348 -2.82 13.44 -9.90
C MET A 348 -1.54 13.44 -9.05
N MET A 349 -1.10 12.25 -8.60
CA MET A 349 0.17 12.11 -7.88
C MET A 349 1.37 12.51 -8.76
N ASP A 350 1.35 12.14 -10.03
CA ASP A 350 2.39 12.53 -11.00
C ASP A 350 2.35 14.03 -11.32
N LYS A 351 1.16 14.61 -11.47
CA LYS A 351 0.96 16.02 -11.87
C LYS A 351 1.21 17.03 -10.76
N VAL A 352 0.74 16.75 -9.55
CA VAL A 352 0.71 17.73 -8.44
C VAL A 352 1.29 17.19 -7.12
N GLY A 353 1.84 15.98 -7.12
CA GLY A 353 2.43 15.33 -5.96
C GLY A 353 1.41 14.94 -4.87
N ALA A 354 1.89 14.29 -3.82
CA ALA A 354 1.05 13.75 -2.74
C ALA A 354 0.19 14.82 -2.02
N LYS A 355 0.71 16.04 -1.90
CA LYS A 355 0.00 17.15 -1.25
C LYS A 355 -1.21 17.60 -2.07
N GLY A 356 -1.03 17.73 -3.39
CA GLY A 356 -2.09 18.12 -4.33
C GLY A 356 -3.13 17.02 -4.53
N ALA A 357 -2.69 15.76 -4.60
CA ALA A 357 -3.56 14.58 -4.79
C ALA A 357 -4.22 14.05 -3.50
N LYS A 358 -4.18 14.82 -2.41
CA LYS A 358 -4.63 14.37 -1.07
C LYS A 358 -6.09 13.92 -1.05
N LEU A 359 -6.96 14.57 -1.81
CA LEU A 359 -8.38 14.21 -1.88
C LEU A 359 -8.57 12.86 -2.56
N GLU A 360 -7.98 12.68 -3.73
CA GLU A 360 -8.05 11.45 -4.52
C GLU A 360 -7.46 10.26 -3.73
N ILE A 361 -6.30 10.46 -3.12
CA ILE A 361 -5.66 9.44 -2.27
C ILE A 361 -6.56 9.04 -1.08
N ALA A 362 -7.23 10.00 -0.44
CA ALA A 362 -8.16 9.69 0.64
C ALA A 362 -9.40 8.91 0.13
N MET A 363 -9.96 9.29 -1.03
CA MET A 363 -11.11 8.63 -1.61
C MET A 363 -10.83 7.17 -1.97
N ILE A 364 -9.72 6.88 -2.67
CA ILE A 364 -9.39 5.51 -3.05
C ILE A 364 -9.14 4.61 -1.85
N LYS A 365 -8.55 5.17 -0.79
CA LYS A 365 -8.22 4.41 0.43
C LYS A 365 -9.47 3.94 1.18
N VAL A 366 -10.59 4.65 1.02
CA VAL A 366 -11.91 4.24 1.51
C VAL A 366 -12.60 3.31 0.50
N ALA A 367 -12.65 3.69 -0.77
CA ALA A 367 -13.44 3.01 -1.79
C ALA A 367 -12.89 1.61 -2.11
N ALA A 368 -11.60 1.49 -2.44
CA ALA A 368 -11.02 0.25 -2.95
C ALA A 368 -11.18 -0.95 -1.98
N PRO A 369 -10.80 -0.88 -0.70
CA PRO A 369 -10.96 -2.02 0.18
C PRO A 369 -12.42 -2.33 0.53
N ARG A 370 -13.32 -1.34 0.55
CA ARG A 370 -14.76 -1.59 0.78
C ARG A 370 -15.37 -2.37 -0.36
N ILE A 371 -15.12 -1.95 -1.59
CA ILE A 371 -15.64 -2.60 -2.79
C ILE A 371 -15.06 -4.00 -2.96
N ALA A 372 -13.76 -4.16 -2.78
CA ALA A 372 -13.12 -5.46 -2.88
C ALA A 372 -13.67 -6.45 -1.83
N LEU A 373 -13.90 -6.01 -0.59
CA LEU A 373 -14.52 -6.86 0.43
C LEU A 373 -15.92 -7.31 0.04
N LYS A 374 -16.75 -6.42 -0.54
CA LYS A 374 -18.08 -6.78 -1.03
C LYS A 374 -17.98 -7.85 -2.11
N VAL A 375 -17.10 -7.68 -3.10
CA VAL A 375 -16.91 -8.65 -4.20
C VAL A 375 -16.39 -9.98 -3.68
N ILE A 376 -15.44 -9.98 -2.72
CA ILE A 376 -14.90 -11.21 -2.12
C ILE A 376 -15.99 -11.91 -1.29
N ASP A 377 -16.80 -11.17 -0.54
CA ASP A 377 -17.92 -11.73 0.24
C ASP A 377 -18.96 -12.41 -0.65
N ASP A 378 -19.35 -11.75 -1.75
CA ASP A 378 -20.23 -12.34 -2.76
C ASP A 378 -19.60 -13.58 -3.42
N ALA A 379 -18.29 -13.59 -3.65
CA ALA A 379 -17.57 -14.76 -4.16
C ALA A 379 -17.57 -15.91 -3.14
N ILE A 380 -17.35 -15.63 -1.85
CA ILE A 380 -17.47 -16.61 -0.76
C ILE A 380 -18.88 -17.19 -0.75
N GLN A 381 -19.90 -16.35 -0.81
CA GLN A 381 -21.30 -16.77 -0.81
C GLN A 381 -21.61 -17.67 -2.02
N ALA A 382 -21.09 -17.35 -3.21
CA ALA A 382 -21.26 -18.18 -4.41
C ALA A 382 -20.59 -19.57 -4.29
N HIS A 383 -19.55 -19.68 -3.49
CA HIS A 383 -18.87 -20.97 -3.23
C HIS A 383 -19.51 -21.78 -2.11
N GLY A 384 -20.39 -21.17 -1.29
CA GLY A 384 -20.98 -21.81 -0.12
C GLY A 384 -19.92 -22.21 0.91
N GLY A 385 -20.05 -23.38 1.55
CA GLY A 385 -19.07 -23.84 2.54
C GLY A 385 -17.62 -23.88 2.06
N ALA A 386 -17.40 -24.13 0.76
CA ALA A 386 -16.07 -24.11 0.17
C ALA A 386 -15.45 -22.69 0.14
N GLY A 387 -16.26 -21.64 0.12
CA GLY A 387 -15.79 -20.26 0.13
C GLY A 387 -15.10 -19.81 1.43
N VAL A 388 -15.45 -20.45 2.56
CA VAL A 388 -14.84 -20.19 3.86
C VAL A 388 -13.70 -21.17 4.19
N SER A 389 -13.45 -22.16 3.31
CA SER A 389 -12.31 -23.06 3.41
C SER A 389 -11.05 -22.46 2.75
N GLU A 390 -9.93 -23.16 2.89
CA GLU A 390 -8.67 -22.79 2.23
C GLU A 390 -8.62 -23.19 0.75
N ASP A 391 -9.56 -24.05 0.27
CA ASP A 391 -9.52 -24.64 -1.08
C ASP A 391 -9.55 -23.62 -2.20
N PHE A 392 -10.22 -22.50 -1.98
CA PHE A 392 -10.36 -21.43 -2.99
C PHE A 392 -9.63 -20.14 -2.60
N GLY A 393 -9.03 -20.04 -1.41
CA GLY A 393 -8.26 -18.90 -0.94
C GLY A 393 -9.08 -17.63 -0.72
N LEU A 394 -10.41 -17.65 -0.87
CA LEU A 394 -11.29 -16.47 -0.74
C LEU A 394 -11.32 -15.93 0.69
N ALA A 395 -11.38 -16.82 1.69
CA ALA A 395 -11.34 -16.41 3.09
C ALA A 395 -10.04 -15.69 3.44
N LYS A 396 -8.89 -16.16 2.93
CA LYS A 396 -7.60 -15.49 3.09
C LYS A 396 -7.56 -14.15 2.37
N MET A 397 -8.13 -14.06 1.17
CA MET A 397 -8.29 -12.78 0.45
C MET A 397 -9.09 -11.78 1.28
N TYR A 398 -10.23 -12.21 1.83
CA TYR A 398 -11.07 -11.37 2.69
C TYR A 398 -10.29 -10.87 3.91
N ALA A 399 -9.61 -11.77 4.62
CA ALA A 399 -8.79 -11.44 5.78
C ALA A 399 -7.73 -10.38 5.43
N HIS A 400 -7.00 -10.58 4.33
CA HIS A 400 -5.96 -9.65 3.88
C HIS A 400 -6.52 -8.27 3.51
N ILE A 401 -7.57 -8.22 2.68
CA ILE A 401 -8.16 -6.95 2.25
C ILE A 401 -8.83 -6.21 3.42
N ARG A 402 -9.38 -6.94 4.41
CA ARG A 402 -9.96 -6.32 5.61
C ARG A 402 -8.96 -5.46 6.38
N THR A 403 -7.68 -5.83 6.38
CA THR A 403 -6.63 -5.04 7.03
C THR A 403 -6.43 -3.67 6.39
N LEU A 404 -6.69 -3.54 5.08
CA LEU A 404 -6.49 -2.28 4.36
C LEU A 404 -7.50 -1.19 4.73
N ARG A 405 -8.60 -1.53 5.41
CA ARG A 405 -9.49 -0.53 6.01
C ARG A 405 -8.95 0.05 7.33
N LEU A 406 -7.83 -0.47 7.82
CA LEU A 406 -7.18 -0.09 9.08
C LEU A 406 -5.78 0.45 8.85
N ALA A 407 -4.97 -0.25 8.04
CA ALA A 407 -3.58 0.11 7.73
C ALA A 407 -3.49 1.43 6.95
N ASP A 408 -2.41 2.16 7.12
CA ASP A 408 -2.13 3.47 6.49
C ASP A 408 -3.22 4.53 6.72
N GLY A 409 -3.86 4.44 7.88
CA GLY A 409 -5.00 5.24 8.31
C GLY A 409 -6.34 4.52 8.08
N PRO A 410 -7.17 4.41 9.13
CA PRO A 410 -8.50 3.80 9.01
C PRO A 410 -9.46 4.65 8.19
N ASP A 411 -10.57 4.03 7.75
CA ASP A 411 -11.61 4.69 6.95
C ASP A 411 -12.05 6.04 7.54
N GLU A 412 -12.16 6.15 8.88
CA GLU A 412 -12.61 7.33 9.60
C GLU A 412 -11.65 8.52 9.42
N VAL A 413 -10.34 8.25 9.40
CA VAL A 413 -9.32 9.30 9.17
C VAL A 413 -9.42 9.84 7.74
N HIS A 414 -9.61 8.95 6.77
CA HIS A 414 -9.76 9.35 5.37
C HIS A 414 -11.10 10.05 5.12
N ASN A 415 -12.22 9.55 5.65
CA ASN A 415 -13.53 10.20 5.57
C ASN A 415 -13.49 11.61 6.17
N ARG A 416 -12.85 11.79 7.34
CA ARG A 416 -12.63 13.12 7.93
C ARG A 416 -11.82 14.02 7.02
N SER A 417 -10.78 13.49 6.36
CA SER A 417 -9.97 14.29 5.41
C SER A 417 -10.78 14.73 4.20
N ILE A 418 -11.57 13.82 3.61
CA ILE A 418 -12.45 14.10 2.47
C ILE A 418 -13.46 15.20 2.85
N ALA A 419 -14.18 15.02 3.97
CA ALA A 419 -15.19 15.96 4.41
C ALA A 419 -14.61 17.37 4.69
N ARG A 420 -13.43 17.44 5.32
CA ARG A 420 -12.76 18.73 5.57
C ARG A 420 -12.35 19.44 4.29
N LEU A 421 -11.84 18.71 3.31
CA LEU A 421 -11.47 19.29 2.02
C LEU A 421 -12.71 19.76 1.28
N GLU A 422 -13.82 19.02 1.34
CA GLU A 422 -15.09 19.43 0.72
C GLU A 422 -15.66 20.68 1.40
N PHE A 423 -15.80 20.69 2.72
CA PHE A 423 -16.30 21.87 3.46
C PHE A 423 -15.42 23.10 3.25
N GLY A 424 -14.09 22.93 3.10
CA GLY A 424 -13.18 24.04 2.84
C GLY A 424 -13.50 24.82 1.55
N ARG A 425 -14.11 24.18 0.55
CA ARG A 425 -14.55 24.86 -0.68
C ARG A 425 -15.63 25.91 -0.43
N TYR A 426 -16.45 25.70 0.60
CA TYR A 426 -17.59 26.57 0.91
C TYR A 426 -17.30 27.58 2.04
N THR A 427 -16.30 27.31 2.89
CA THR A 427 -15.90 28.22 3.97
C THR A 427 -14.98 29.33 3.47
N ASN A 428 -14.03 29.02 2.59
CA ASN A 428 -13.11 30.02 2.04
C ASN A 428 -13.75 30.94 1.00
N ALA A 429 -14.92 30.57 0.43
CA ALA A 429 -15.68 31.42 -0.49
C ALA A 429 -16.38 32.59 0.21
N ARG A 430 -16.48 32.57 1.56
CA ARG A 430 -17.14 33.64 2.33
C ARG A 430 -16.19 34.74 2.81
N GLU A 431 -14.88 34.55 2.69
CA GLU A 431 -13.88 35.59 3.08
C GLU A 431 -13.44 36.47 1.88
N GLY A 432 -13.98 36.24 0.69
CA GLY A 432 -13.66 36.95 -0.56
C GLY A 432 -14.83 37.81 -1.12
N THR A 433 -15.91 37.97 -0.36
CA THR A 433 -17.01 38.92 -0.64
C THR A 433 -17.11 39.92 0.51
#